data_6d3661cb6985aabed1afba0670a1662c
#
_entry.id   6d3661cb6985aabed1afba0670a1662c
#
_cell.length_a   1.000
_cell.length_b   1.000
_cell.length_c   1.000
_cell.angle_alpha   90.00
_cell.angle_beta   90.00
_cell.angle_gamma   90.00
#
_symmetry.space_group_name_H-M   'P 1'
#
loop_
_entity.id
_entity.type
_entity.pdbx_description
1 polymer ?
#
loop_
_entity_poly.entity_id
_entity_poly.type
_entity_poly.pdbx_seq_one_letter_code
_entity_poly.pdbx_strand_id
1 'polypeptide(L)'
;MDRDELGRLIAHLRDIGNDTQECEVKEAAKKVPASLVETLSAFSNGDGGTVILGISEHDGFTAVHGFDARAMQEAFNAECEKLTPRVRPVIEILPFEGSHVLVAHIPPMAPRDRPCYVTTRGRYQGSYIRSGDGDRRLTPYEIDRMIENQSQPTFDDEVVEQATLHDLDASLVSAFIARQRELHPRVFGERSDEEILLGMHVIKHGDGGDADSHPTLGGLMALGTFPQQFFPRLNVTFTAFPGVGKGEVVEGGRRFLDAQTIVGPIPSMIEDALAAVTRNMRVGAVIDGAFRKDVPDYPRKAVREALSNALMHRDYSYEARGSQVQVNMYADRLEILNPGGLYGNVTVDTLGTVGMSSSRNQFLSNILETTPYPGGGYVVENRGTGYMVIEEELQSALMGPPRPMSTLTFFSLTFDKRRRSASEKDQRNWSRELVDDALCQVLRERNSASAKELAESSGLSRSAIGNHLRILIERGVVEPTEPPRSPRQRYRLVENAK
;
A
#
# COMPACT_ATOMS: atom_id res chain seq x y z
N MET A 1 -7.15 17.30 -18.73
CA MET A 1 -5.82 17.12 -19.40
C MET A 1 -5.62 18.30 -20.35
N ASP A 2 -4.47 18.94 -20.34
CA ASP A 2 -4.19 19.99 -21.35
C ASP A 2 -3.51 19.41 -22.61
N ARG A 3 -3.23 20.29 -23.61
CA ARG A 3 -2.61 19.87 -24.87
C ARG A 3 -1.18 19.34 -24.70
N ASP A 4 -0.43 19.90 -23.78
CA ASP A 4 0.97 19.53 -23.56
C ASP A 4 1.05 18.22 -22.78
N GLU A 5 0.13 17.99 -21.85
CA GLU A 5 -0.03 16.72 -21.15
C GLU A 5 -0.40 15.58 -22.12
N LEU A 6 -1.35 15.84 -23.03
CA LEU A 6 -1.70 14.89 -24.08
C LEU A 6 -0.49 14.56 -24.97
N GLY A 7 0.28 15.59 -25.37
CA GLY A 7 1.49 15.39 -26.18
C GLY A 7 2.53 14.50 -25.49
N ARG A 8 2.77 14.74 -24.20
CA ARG A 8 3.70 13.92 -23.39
C ARG A 8 3.20 12.47 -23.23
N LEU A 9 1.91 12.29 -22.97
CA LEU A 9 1.31 10.95 -22.85
C LEU A 9 1.47 10.15 -24.14
N ILE A 10 1.11 10.75 -25.29
CA ILE A 10 1.24 10.07 -26.59
C ILE A 10 2.71 9.80 -26.94
N ALA A 11 3.64 10.70 -26.63
CA ALA A 11 5.08 10.45 -26.80
C ALA A 11 5.52 9.23 -25.97
N HIS A 12 5.07 9.13 -24.75
CA HIS A 12 5.37 7.98 -23.88
C HIS A 12 4.79 6.66 -24.42
N LEU A 13 3.54 6.67 -24.91
CA LEU A 13 2.94 5.50 -25.56
C LEU A 13 3.70 5.08 -26.84
N ARG A 14 4.20 6.04 -27.61
CA ARG A 14 5.05 5.79 -28.78
C ARG A 14 6.38 5.11 -28.40
N ASP A 15 6.99 5.54 -27.29
CA ASP A 15 8.26 4.96 -26.82
C ASP A 15 8.07 3.51 -26.32
N ILE A 16 6.93 3.23 -25.66
CA ILE A 16 6.59 1.89 -25.19
C ILE A 16 6.09 1.01 -26.35
N GLY A 17 5.38 1.58 -27.32
CA GLY A 17 4.76 0.89 -28.44
C GLY A 17 3.47 0.16 -28.09
N ASN A 18 2.82 0.50 -26.96
CA ASN A 18 1.61 -0.15 -26.47
C ASN A 18 0.79 0.76 -25.53
N ASP A 19 -0.47 0.41 -25.29
CA ASP A 19 -1.31 0.95 -24.23
C ASP A 19 -0.72 0.63 -22.84
N THR A 20 -1.17 1.36 -21.82
CA THR A 20 -0.71 1.14 -20.44
C THR A 20 -1.87 0.76 -19.51
N GLN A 21 -1.55 0.45 -18.27
CA GLN A 21 -2.57 0.18 -17.26
C GLN A 21 -3.48 1.39 -16.99
N GLU A 22 -3.01 2.60 -17.23
CA GLU A 22 -3.71 3.87 -16.96
C GLU A 22 -4.29 4.53 -18.23
N CYS A 23 -3.94 4.04 -19.40
CA CYS A 23 -4.34 4.66 -20.66
C CYS A 23 -4.71 3.62 -21.71
N GLU A 24 -5.85 3.82 -22.34
CA GLU A 24 -6.34 3.06 -23.49
C GLU A 24 -6.52 3.98 -24.68
N VAL A 25 -6.00 3.59 -25.84
CA VAL A 25 -6.12 4.34 -27.09
C VAL A 25 -6.96 3.55 -28.09
N LYS A 26 -7.89 4.21 -28.76
CA LYS A 26 -8.74 3.58 -29.81
C LYS A 26 -8.86 4.49 -31.00
N GLU A 27 -8.75 3.89 -32.18
CA GLU A 27 -8.90 4.58 -33.45
C GLU A 27 -10.31 5.18 -33.61
N ALA A 28 -11.36 4.42 -33.34
CA ALA A 28 -12.77 4.81 -33.34
C ALA A 28 -13.18 5.66 -34.57
N ALA A 29 -12.58 5.41 -35.75
CA ALA A 29 -12.75 6.24 -36.96
C ALA A 29 -14.21 6.40 -37.41
N LYS A 30 -15.06 5.38 -37.22
CA LYS A 30 -16.49 5.40 -37.68
C LYS A 30 -17.46 5.09 -36.54
N LYS A 31 -17.06 4.35 -35.55
CA LYS A 31 -17.89 3.94 -34.40
C LYS A 31 -17.00 3.61 -33.22
N VAL A 32 -17.56 3.74 -32.04
CA VAL A 32 -16.91 3.31 -30.81
C VAL A 32 -16.78 1.78 -30.82
N PRO A 33 -15.61 1.21 -30.49
CA PRO A 33 -15.41 -0.23 -30.40
C PRO A 33 -16.33 -0.87 -29.38
N ALA A 34 -16.85 -2.06 -29.67
CA ALA A 34 -17.73 -2.78 -28.73
C ALA A 34 -17.04 -3.20 -27.44
N SER A 35 -15.70 -3.30 -27.46
CA SER A 35 -14.88 -3.58 -26.26
C SER A 35 -14.79 -2.40 -25.29
N LEU A 36 -15.17 -1.18 -25.70
CA LEU A 36 -15.07 -0.02 -24.82
C LEU A 36 -15.81 -0.19 -23.49
N VAL A 37 -16.95 -0.87 -23.49
CA VAL A 37 -17.70 -1.14 -22.25
C VAL A 37 -16.89 -1.98 -21.24
N GLU A 38 -16.00 -2.85 -21.75
CA GLU A 38 -15.12 -3.68 -20.91
C GLU A 38 -14.02 -2.81 -20.29
N THR A 39 -13.42 -1.92 -21.09
CA THR A 39 -12.44 -0.93 -20.63
C THR A 39 -13.05 0.03 -19.61
N LEU A 40 -14.25 0.55 -19.84
CA LEU A 40 -14.96 1.41 -18.89
C LEU A 40 -15.22 0.70 -17.55
N SER A 41 -15.67 -0.57 -17.62
CA SER A 41 -15.82 -1.41 -16.41
C SER A 41 -14.46 -1.61 -15.70
N ALA A 42 -13.41 -1.92 -16.47
CA ALA A 42 -12.09 -2.20 -15.94
C ALA A 42 -11.47 -1.01 -15.22
N PHE A 43 -11.48 0.18 -15.81
CA PHE A 43 -11.03 1.41 -15.19
C PHE A 43 -11.85 1.77 -13.94
N SER A 44 -13.18 1.63 -14.02
CA SER A 44 -14.07 1.93 -12.89
C SER A 44 -13.85 1.00 -11.69
N ASN A 45 -13.49 -0.26 -11.92
CA ASN A 45 -13.20 -1.23 -10.86
C ASN A 45 -11.77 -1.14 -10.33
N GLY A 46 -10.86 -0.54 -11.10
CA GLY A 46 -9.46 -0.28 -10.71
C GLY A 46 -9.26 1.12 -10.13
N ASP A 47 -8.15 1.72 -10.48
CA ASP A 47 -7.72 3.05 -10.00
C ASP A 47 -8.15 4.19 -10.95
N GLY A 48 -9.03 3.91 -11.89
CA GLY A 48 -9.41 4.81 -12.94
C GLY A 48 -8.51 4.70 -14.16
N GLY A 49 -8.63 5.66 -15.08
CA GLY A 49 -7.77 5.71 -16.26
C GLY A 49 -8.26 6.71 -17.31
N THR A 50 -7.53 6.79 -18.40
CA THR A 50 -7.81 7.69 -19.51
C THR A 50 -8.08 6.90 -20.80
N VAL A 51 -9.18 7.19 -21.46
CA VAL A 51 -9.49 6.67 -22.81
C VAL A 51 -9.29 7.77 -23.81
N ILE A 52 -8.54 7.51 -24.87
CA ILE A 52 -8.32 8.45 -25.99
C ILE A 52 -8.90 7.85 -27.25
N LEU A 53 -9.88 8.55 -27.87
CA LEU A 53 -10.43 8.16 -29.18
C LEU A 53 -9.93 9.10 -30.27
N GLY A 54 -9.69 8.56 -31.49
CA GLY A 54 -9.20 9.30 -32.63
C GLY A 54 -7.68 9.22 -32.83
N ILE A 55 -7.04 8.22 -32.20
CA ILE A 55 -5.61 7.90 -32.38
C ILE A 55 -5.50 6.44 -32.80
N SER A 56 -4.69 6.16 -33.83
CA SER A 56 -4.39 4.81 -34.31
C SER A 56 -3.11 4.29 -33.67
N GLU A 57 -3.24 3.27 -32.80
CA GLU A 57 -2.10 2.54 -32.24
C GLU A 57 -1.30 1.83 -33.32
N HIS A 58 -2.01 1.19 -34.27
CA HIS A 58 -1.40 0.45 -35.37
C HIS A 58 -0.47 1.34 -36.23
N ASP A 59 -0.82 2.62 -36.42
CA ASP A 59 -0.03 3.58 -37.20
C ASP A 59 0.93 4.40 -36.29
N GLY A 60 1.38 3.84 -35.17
CA GLY A 60 2.34 4.49 -34.27
C GLY A 60 1.75 5.64 -33.48
N PHE A 61 0.54 5.51 -32.99
CA PHE A 61 -0.18 6.51 -32.18
C PHE A 61 -0.35 7.86 -32.92
N THR A 62 -0.73 7.82 -34.18
CA THR A 62 -1.00 9.03 -34.98
C THR A 62 -2.48 9.40 -34.95
N ALA A 63 -2.77 10.69 -35.12
CA ALA A 63 -4.15 11.17 -35.19
C ALA A 63 -4.91 10.66 -36.42
N VAL A 64 -6.14 10.18 -36.23
CA VAL A 64 -7.02 9.72 -37.29
C VAL A 64 -7.58 10.89 -38.06
N HIS A 65 -7.33 10.95 -39.37
CA HIS A 65 -7.89 11.99 -40.23
C HIS A 65 -9.40 11.85 -40.38
N GLY A 66 -10.12 12.96 -40.21
CA GLY A 66 -11.59 12.99 -40.34
C GLY A 66 -12.34 12.39 -39.16
N PHE A 67 -11.68 12.20 -38.01
CA PHE A 67 -12.33 11.80 -36.76
C PHE A 67 -13.33 12.84 -36.30
N ASP A 68 -14.60 12.45 -36.13
CA ASP A 68 -15.68 13.30 -35.63
C ASP A 68 -15.77 13.16 -34.10
N ALA A 69 -15.02 13.99 -33.38
CA ALA A 69 -14.96 13.96 -31.90
C ALA A 69 -16.33 14.22 -31.26
N ARG A 70 -17.22 15.02 -31.86
CA ARG A 70 -18.55 15.31 -31.29
C ARG A 70 -19.49 14.14 -31.42
N ALA A 71 -19.57 13.52 -32.59
CA ALA A 71 -20.36 12.31 -32.79
C ALA A 71 -19.86 11.17 -31.90
N MET A 72 -18.54 11.05 -31.73
CA MET A 72 -17.94 10.04 -30.84
C MET A 72 -18.19 10.33 -29.38
N GLN A 73 -18.32 11.59 -28.94
CA GLN A 73 -18.69 11.94 -27.56
C GLN A 73 -20.10 11.42 -27.21
N GLU A 74 -21.07 11.58 -28.12
CA GLU A 74 -22.44 11.05 -27.93
C GLU A 74 -22.42 9.52 -27.86
N ALA A 75 -21.69 8.87 -28.77
CA ALA A 75 -21.54 7.43 -28.77
C ALA A 75 -20.83 6.90 -27.53
N PHE A 76 -19.80 7.60 -27.05
CA PHE A 76 -19.09 7.26 -25.81
C PHE A 76 -20.01 7.32 -24.58
N ASN A 77 -20.80 8.38 -24.45
CA ASN A 77 -21.78 8.51 -23.39
C ASN A 77 -22.82 7.38 -23.41
N ALA A 78 -23.24 6.95 -24.63
CA ALA A 78 -24.15 5.82 -24.78
C ALA A 78 -23.51 4.50 -24.28
N GLU A 79 -22.21 4.31 -24.47
CA GLU A 79 -21.51 3.15 -23.91
C GLU A 79 -21.45 3.22 -22.35
N CYS A 80 -21.25 4.41 -21.76
CA CYS A 80 -21.26 4.59 -20.31
C CYS A 80 -22.62 4.23 -19.66
N GLU A 81 -23.74 4.45 -20.39
CA GLU A 81 -25.09 4.10 -19.92
C GLU A 81 -25.35 2.58 -19.88
N LYS A 82 -24.53 1.77 -20.56
CA LYS A 82 -24.66 0.31 -20.55
C LYS A 82 -24.07 -0.36 -19.30
N LEU A 83 -23.48 0.44 -18.39
CA LEU A 83 -22.84 -0.03 -17.18
C LEU A 83 -23.72 0.18 -15.94
N THR A 84 -23.54 -0.69 -14.95
CA THR A 84 -24.16 -0.60 -13.63
C THR A 84 -23.07 -0.71 -12.55
N PRO A 85 -22.89 0.33 -11.69
CA PRO A 85 -23.43 1.68 -11.83
C PRO A 85 -22.95 2.38 -13.12
N ARG A 86 -23.67 3.44 -13.52
CA ARG A 86 -23.31 4.22 -14.69
C ARG A 86 -22.00 4.94 -14.52
N VAL A 87 -21.12 4.87 -15.49
CA VAL A 87 -19.83 5.58 -15.49
C VAL A 87 -20.05 7.04 -15.92
N ARG A 88 -19.41 7.96 -15.22
CA ARG A 88 -19.49 9.41 -15.47
C ARG A 88 -18.10 9.99 -15.72
N PRO A 89 -17.58 9.89 -16.95
CA PRO A 89 -16.25 10.40 -17.29
C PRO A 89 -16.24 11.92 -17.37
N VAL A 90 -15.05 12.50 -17.21
CA VAL A 90 -14.77 13.87 -17.65
C VAL A 90 -14.24 13.80 -19.07
N ILE A 91 -14.98 14.38 -20.04
CA ILE A 91 -14.65 14.30 -21.46
C ILE A 91 -14.22 15.66 -21.98
N GLU A 92 -13.10 15.70 -22.69
CA GLU A 92 -12.53 16.87 -23.34
C GLU A 92 -12.24 16.55 -24.82
N ILE A 93 -12.38 17.54 -25.69
CA ILE A 93 -11.99 17.45 -27.10
C ILE A 93 -10.78 18.34 -27.30
N LEU A 94 -9.64 17.72 -27.61
CA LEU A 94 -8.37 18.42 -27.71
C LEU A 94 -7.82 18.38 -29.16
N PRO A 95 -7.18 19.46 -29.63
CA PRO A 95 -6.48 19.46 -30.92
C PRO A 95 -5.18 18.65 -30.79
N PHE A 96 -4.96 17.73 -31.75
CA PHE A 96 -3.76 16.91 -31.82
C PHE A 96 -3.39 16.59 -33.29
N GLU A 97 -2.15 16.86 -33.69
CA GLU A 97 -1.58 16.58 -35.03
C GLU A 97 -2.48 16.99 -36.22
N GLY A 98 -3.07 18.18 -36.15
CA GLY A 98 -3.94 18.70 -37.22
C GLY A 98 -5.37 18.13 -37.25
N SER A 99 -5.73 17.28 -36.29
CA SER A 99 -7.05 16.74 -36.05
C SER A 99 -7.55 17.10 -34.64
N HIS A 100 -8.69 16.56 -34.24
CA HIS A 100 -9.20 16.60 -32.89
C HIS A 100 -9.31 15.19 -32.36
N VAL A 101 -9.03 15.00 -31.10
CA VAL A 101 -9.18 13.72 -30.39
C VAL A 101 -10.11 13.90 -29.20
N LEU A 102 -10.77 12.83 -28.79
CA LEU A 102 -11.60 12.81 -27.59
C LEU A 102 -10.78 12.16 -26.46
N VAL A 103 -10.64 12.86 -25.36
CA VAL A 103 -9.97 12.38 -24.14
C VAL A 103 -11.02 12.24 -23.05
N ALA A 104 -11.21 11.04 -22.53
CA ALA A 104 -12.15 10.75 -21.46
C ALA A 104 -11.39 10.23 -20.23
N HIS A 105 -11.45 10.98 -19.14
CA HIS A 105 -10.94 10.52 -17.87
C HIS A 105 -12.04 9.77 -17.11
N ILE A 106 -11.77 8.51 -16.79
CA ILE A 106 -12.67 7.60 -16.08
C ILE A 106 -12.25 7.58 -14.63
N PRO A 107 -13.05 8.14 -13.71
CA PRO A 107 -12.72 8.06 -12.28
C PRO A 107 -12.93 6.64 -11.77
N PRO A 108 -12.15 6.21 -10.75
CA PRO A 108 -12.44 4.97 -10.03
C PRO A 108 -13.81 5.06 -9.34
N MET A 109 -14.57 3.97 -9.36
CA MET A 109 -15.79 3.86 -8.55
C MET A 109 -15.43 3.81 -7.07
N ALA A 110 -16.26 4.43 -6.24
CA ALA A 110 -16.13 4.27 -4.80
C ALA A 110 -16.32 2.78 -4.41
N PRO A 111 -15.63 2.27 -3.38
CA PRO A 111 -15.73 0.87 -2.98
C PRO A 111 -17.18 0.36 -2.80
N ARG A 112 -18.06 1.20 -2.25
CA ARG A 112 -19.49 0.88 -2.07
C ARG A 112 -20.28 0.69 -3.37
N ASP A 113 -19.75 1.19 -4.49
CA ASP A 113 -20.41 1.15 -5.81
C ASP A 113 -19.79 0.08 -6.71
N ARG A 114 -18.71 -0.60 -6.27
CA ARG A 114 -18.07 -1.71 -7.01
C ARG A 114 -18.78 -3.03 -6.72
N PRO A 115 -18.80 -3.97 -7.68
CA PRO A 115 -18.21 -3.87 -9.00
C PRO A 115 -19.09 -3.10 -10.00
N CYS A 116 -18.44 -2.31 -10.85
CA CYS A 116 -19.05 -1.77 -12.06
C CYS A 116 -19.05 -2.83 -13.15
N TYR A 117 -20.20 -3.12 -13.76
CA TYR A 117 -20.35 -4.21 -14.73
C TYR A 117 -21.22 -3.85 -15.93
N VAL A 118 -21.03 -4.54 -17.03
CA VAL A 118 -21.87 -4.44 -18.22
C VAL A 118 -23.27 -5.01 -17.91
N THR A 119 -24.28 -4.14 -17.87
CA THR A 119 -25.64 -4.46 -17.39
C THR A 119 -26.23 -5.72 -18.06
N THR A 120 -26.10 -5.84 -19.37
CA THR A 120 -26.65 -6.96 -20.13
C THR A 120 -25.98 -8.30 -19.87
N ARG A 121 -24.74 -8.30 -19.36
CA ARG A 121 -23.97 -9.51 -19.03
C ARG A 121 -24.12 -9.92 -17.55
N GLY A 122 -24.65 -9.00 -16.73
CA GLY A 122 -24.75 -9.21 -15.29
C GLY A 122 -23.39 -9.15 -14.57
N ARG A 123 -23.43 -9.08 -13.26
CA ARG A 123 -22.29 -8.82 -12.38
C ARG A 123 -21.13 -9.81 -12.57
N TYR A 124 -21.40 -11.10 -12.59
CA TYR A 124 -20.34 -12.14 -12.67
C TYR A 124 -19.75 -12.37 -14.06
N GLN A 125 -20.41 -11.88 -15.12
CA GLN A 125 -19.94 -12.05 -16.49
C GLN A 125 -19.55 -10.73 -17.15
N GLY A 126 -19.91 -9.61 -16.53
CA GLY A 126 -19.73 -8.27 -17.08
C GLY A 126 -18.77 -7.38 -16.29
N SER A 127 -18.12 -7.87 -15.23
CA SER A 127 -17.15 -7.12 -14.44
C SER A 127 -15.73 -7.37 -14.92
N TYR A 128 -14.98 -6.29 -15.14
CA TYR A 128 -13.61 -6.33 -15.66
C TYR A 128 -12.68 -5.52 -14.76
N ILE A 129 -11.38 -5.83 -14.83
CA ILE A 129 -10.27 -5.12 -14.20
C ILE A 129 -9.14 -4.96 -15.21
N ARG A 130 -8.42 -3.84 -15.16
CA ARG A 130 -7.25 -3.60 -16.00
C ARG A 130 -6.03 -4.33 -15.43
N SER A 131 -5.31 -5.05 -16.30
CA SER A 131 -4.08 -5.74 -15.96
C SER A 131 -3.07 -5.58 -17.09
N GLY A 132 -2.09 -4.72 -16.90
CA GLY A 132 -1.21 -4.26 -17.95
C GLY A 132 -1.99 -3.48 -19.02
N ASP A 133 -1.87 -3.91 -20.27
CA ASP A 133 -2.54 -3.33 -21.46
C ASP A 133 -3.92 -3.93 -21.76
N GLY A 134 -4.40 -4.89 -20.95
CA GLY A 134 -5.60 -5.66 -21.26
C GLY A 134 -6.68 -5.64 -20.18
N ASP A 135 -7.94 -5.71 -20.64
CA ASP A 135 -9.09 -5.84 -19.76
C ASP A 135 -9.33 -7.33 -19.44
N ARG A 136 -9.25 -7.69 -18.18
CA ARG A 136 -9.45 -9.05 -17.67
C ARG A 136 -10.77 -9.14 -16.92
N ARG A 137 -11.52 -10.22 -17.19
CA ARG A 137 -12.74 -10.50 -16.42
C ARG A 137 -12.37 -10.82 -14.99
N LEU A 138 -13.05 -10.17 -14.02
CA LEU A 138 -12.94 -10.49 -12.62
C LEU A 138 -13.43 -11.92 -12.36
N THR A 139 -12.75 -12.62 -11.48
CA THR A 139 -13.18 -13.92 -10.97
C THR A 139 -14.37 -13.77 -10.03
N PRO A 140 -15.21 -14.80 -9.84
CA PRO A 140 -16.29 -14.76 -8.84
C PRO A 140 -15.79 -14.34 -7.45
N TYR A 141 -14.65 -14.85 -7.03
CA TYR A 141 -14.02 -14.51 -5.76
C TYR A 141 -13.70 -13.01 -5.63
N GLU A 142 -13.10 -12.40 -6.66
CA GLU A 142 -12.81 -10.95 -6.66
C GLU A 142 -14.08 -10.11 -6.62
N ILE A 143 -15.14 -10.55 -7.33
CA ILE A 143 -16.45 -9.89 -7.32
C ILE A 143 -17.07 -9.95 -5.92
N ASP A 144 -17.05 -11.12 -5.27
CA ASP A 144 -17.57 -11.30 -3.93
C ASP A 144 -16.82 -10.44 -2.92
N ARG A 145 -15.48 -10.30 -3.05
CA ARG A 145 -14.68 -9.35 -2.25
C ARG A 145 -15.12 -7.90 -2.45
N MET A 146 -15.41 -7.49 -3.69
CA MET A 146 -15.92 -6.13 -3.95
C MET A 146 -17.29 -5.92 -3.32
N ILE A 147 -18.17 -6.91 -3.39
CA ILE A 147 -19.52 -6.83 -2.79
C ILE A 147 -19.43 -6.72 -1.27
N GLU A 148 -18.60 -7.50 -0.61
CA GLU A 148 -18.39 -7.41 0.84
C GLU A 148 -17.84 -6.06 1.27
N ASN A 149 -16.95 -5.48 0.46
CA ASN A 149 -16.40 -4.15 0.71
C ASN A 149 -17.38 -2.98 0.45
N GLN A 150 -18.60 -3.26 -0.04
CA GLN A 150 -19.64 -2.23 -0.19
C GLN A 150 -20.14 -1.68 1.16
N SER A 151 -20.05 -2.48 2.20
CA SER A 151 -20.38 -2.09 3.58
C SER A 151 -19.17 -2.32 4.48
N GLN A 152 -19.19 -1.76 5.68
CA GLN A 152 -18.18 -2.05 6.69
C GLN A 152 -18.24 -3.53 7.07
N PRO A 153 -17.20 -4.33 6.84
CA PRO A 153 -17.16 -5.71 7.29
C PRO A 153 -17.19 -5.79 8.82
N THR A 154 -17.78 -6.85 9.35
CA THR A 154 -17.89 -7.12 10.79
C THR A 154 -17.49 -8.54 11.15
N PHE A 155 -16.63 -9.16 10.33
CA PHE A 155 -16.14 -10.52 10.59
C PHE A 155 -15.34 -10.63 11.89
N ASP A 156 -14.69 -9.57 12.30
CA ASP A 156 -13.96 -9.46 13.57
C ASP A 156 -14.91 -9.43 14.79
N ASP A 157 -16.17 -9.05 14.60
CA ASP A 157 -17.24 -9.01 15.63
C ASP A 157 -18.12 -10.27 15.64
N GLU A 158 -17.79 -11.27 14.82
CA GLU A 158 -18.53 -12.53 14.76
C GLU A 158 -18.30 -13.37 16.01
N VAL A 159 -19.40 -13.89 16.59
CA VAL A 159 -19.36 -14.79 17.74
C VAL A 159 -18.76 -16.14 17.35
N VAL A 160 -17.88 -16.66 18.17
CA VAL A 160 -17.31 -18.00 18.02
C VAL A 160 -17.99 -18.91 19.04
N GLU A 161 -19.13 -19.48 18.67
CA GLU A 161 -19.98 -20.27 19.57
C GLU A 161 -19.28 -21.48 20.22
N GLN A 162 -18.24 -22.04 19.55
CA GLN A 162 -17.47 -23.15 20.09
C GLN A 162 -16.44 -22.71 21.14
N ALA A 163 -16.15 -21.40 21.22
CA ALA A 163 -15.21 -20.86 22.19
C ALA A 163 -15.95 -20.45 23.47
N THR A 164 -15.24 -20.49 24.58
CA THR A 164 -15.71 -20.09 25.89
C THR A 164 -14.79 -19.02 26.49
N LEU A 165 -15.17 -18.42 27.59
CA LEU A 165 -14.31 -17.46 28.29
C LEU A 165 -13.00 -18.07 28.78
N HIS A 166 -12.91 -19.42 28.93
CA HIS A 166 -11.68 -20.13 29.27
C HIS A 166 -10.65 -20.15 28.11
N ASP A 167 -11.07 -19.87 26.90
CA ASP A 167 -10.20 -19.77 25.73
C ASP A 167 -9.50 -18.41 25.62
N LEU A 168 -9.90 -17.45 26.48
CA LEU A 168 -9.19 -16.17 26.64
C LEU A 168 -8.05 -16.30 27.66
N ASP A 169 -6.93 -15.59 27.42
CA ASP A 169 -5.81 -15.51 28.35
C ASP A 169 -6.16 -14.59 29.53
N ALA A 170 -6.25 -15.16 30.73
CA ALA A 170 -6.67 -14.44 31.92
C ALA A 170 -5.74 -13.24 32.26
N SER A 171 -4.47 -13.31 31.92
CA SER A 171 -3.51 -12.23 32.18
C SER A 171 -3.68 -11.07 31.21
N LEU A 172 -3.87 -11.38 29.92
CA LEU A 172 -4.16 -10.38 28.89
C LEU A 172 -5.51 -9.70 29.15
N VAL A 173 -6.55 -10.50 29.48
CA VAL A 173 -7.88 -9.97 29.81
C VAL A 173 -7.83 -9.04 31.01
N SER A 174 -7.18 -9.44 32.11
CA SER A 174 -7.06 -8.62 33.30
C SER A 174 -6.34 -7.31 33.03
N ALA A 175 -5.24 -7.35 32.27
CA ALA A 175 -4.48 -6.16 31.90
C ALA A 175 -5.28 -5.24 30.96
N PHE A 176 -6.00 -5.83 30.00
CA PHE A 176 -6.91 -5.10 29.08
C PHE A 176 -8.02 -4.37 29.88
N ILE A 177 -8.73 -5.05 30.78
CA ILE A 177 -9.79 -4.46 31.60
C ILE A 177 -9.24 -3.34 32.48
N ALA A 178 -8.10 -3.57 33.15
CA ALA A 178 -7.45 -2.54 33.96
C ALA A 178 -7.15 -1.28 33.12
N ARG A 179 -6.68 -1.47 31.91
CA ARG A 179 -6.39 -0.36 30.99
C ARG A 179 -7.65 0.37 30.55
N GLN A 180 -8.76 -0.34 30.29
CA GLN A 180 -10.04 0.29 29.93
C GLN A 180 -10.56 1.17 31.08
N ARG A 181 -10.46 0.69 32.31
CA ARG A 181 -10.85 1.48 33.51
C ARG A 181 -9.99 2.72 33.70
N GLU A 182 -8.69 2.61 33.43
CA GLU A 182 -7.73 3.73 33.51
C GLU A 182 -8.05 4.82 32.47
N LEU A 183 -8.25 4.41 31.21
CA LEU A 183 -8.48 5.35 30.10
C LEU A 183 -9.86 5.97 30.14
N HIS A 184 -10.86 5.20 30.53
CA HIS A 184 -12.27 5.59 30.46
C HIS A 184 -12.99 5.42 31.83
N PRO A 185 -12.52 6.06 32.91
CA PRO A 185 -13.06 5.84 34.26
C PRO A 185 -14.53 6.20 34.37
N ARG A 186 -15.02 7.17 33.60
CA ARG A 186 -16.44 7.56 33.58
C ARG A 186 -17.34 6.53 32.90
N VAL A 187 -16.81 5.72 31.98
CA VAL A 187 -17.56 4.73 31.23
C VAL A 187 -17.45 3.35 31.89
N PHE A 188 -16.27 2.97 32.33
CA PHE A 188 -15.93 1.63 32.76
C PHE A 188 -15.57 1.50 34.27
N GLY A 189 -15.46 2.61 34.98
CA GLY A 189 -14.99 2.60 36.38
C GLY A 189 -15.79 1.71 37.33
N GLU A 190 -17.12 1.72 37.21
CA GLU A 190 -18.04 0.95 38.05
C GLU A 190 -18.63 -0.29 37.37
N ARG A 191 -18.29 -0.55 36.09
CA ARG A 191 -18.79 -1.71 35.36
C ARG A 191 -18.09 -2.98 35.79
N SER A 192 -18.83 -4.09 35.74
CA SER A 192 -18.22 -5.43 35.90
C SER A 192 -17.25 -5.75 34.76
N ASP A 193 -16.38 -6.72 34.96
CA ASP A 193 -15.42 -7.18 33.95
C ASP A 193 -16.17 -7.67 32.69
N GLU A 194 -17.27 -8.40 32.86
CA GLU A 194 -18.10 -8.89 31.76
C GLU A 194 -18.73 -7.74 30.97
N GLU A 195 -19.28 -6.72 31.63
CA GLU A 195 -19.84 -5.55 30.96
C GLU A 195 -18.79 -4.76 30.16
N ILE A 196 -17.54 -4.74 30.63
CA ILE A 196 -16.42 -4.14 29.88
C ILE A 196 -16.11 -4.97 28.63
N LEU A 197 -16.00 -6.28 28.76
CA LEU A 197 -15.72 -7.18 27.65
C LEU A 197 -16.83 -7.17 26.59
N LEU A 198 -18.10 -7.13 27.01
CA LEU A 198 -19.27 -6.94 26.13
C LEU A 198 -19.21 -5.59 25.43
N GLY A 199 -18.99 -4.50 26.17
CA GLY A 199 -18.93 -3.15 25.63
C GLY A 199 -17.78 -2.91 24.68
N MET A 200 -16.69 -3.68 24.80
CA MET A 200 -15.52 -3.63 23.92
C MET A 200 -15.57 -4.69 22.81
N HIS A 201 -16.65 -5.44 22.68
CA HIS A 201 -16.85 -6.49 21.69
C HIS A 201 -15.78 -7.62 21.74
N VAL A 202 -15.19 -7.84 22.91
CA VAL A 202 -14.33 -9.00 23.15
C VAL A 202 -15.15 -10.27 23.23
N ILE A 203 -16.35 -10.15 23.87
CA ILE A 203 -17.35 -11.21 23.98
C ILE A 203 -18.71 -10.69 23.55
N LYS A 204 -19.61 -11.60 23.21
CA LYS A 204 -21.04 -11.31 22.92
C LYS A 204 -21.92 -12.46 23.40
N HIS A 205 -23.19 -12.20 23.59
CA HIS A 205 -24.17 -13.25 23.85
C HIS A 205 -24.43 -14.06 22.58
N GLY A 206 -24.58 -15.37 22.71
CA GLY A 206 -24.86 -16.28 21.60
C GLY A 206 -26.23 -16.02 20.95
N ASP A 207 -26.36 -16.35 19.66
CA ASP A 207 -27.56 -16.10 18.85
C ASP A 207 -28.81 -16.93 19.27
N GLY A 208 -28.66 -17.91 20.15
CA GLY A 208 -29.71 -18.86 20.55
C GLY A 208 -30.56 -18.47 21.73
N GLY A 209 -30.44 -17.26 22.30
CA GLY A 209 -31.08 -16.88 23.56
C GLY A 209 -30.45 -17.56 24.77
N ASP A 210 -29.27 -18.14 24.59
CA ASP A 210 -28.43 -18.68 25.65
C ASP A 210 -27.88 -17.50 26.46
N ALA A 211 -27.92 -17.66 27.81
CA ALA A 211 -27.38 -16.63 28.70
C ALA A 211 -25.87 -16.58 28.71
N ASP A 212 -25.22 -17.50 28.00
CA ASP A 212 -23.76 -17.62 27.98
C ASP A 212 -23.13 -16.65 26.99
N SER A 213 -22.07 -16.00 27.43
CA SER A 213 -21.27 -15.10 26.63
C SER A 213 -20.10 -15.87 25.96
N HIS A 214 -19.90 -15.64 24.68
CA HIS A 214 -18.85 -16.27 23.89
C HIS A 214 -17.88 -15.23 23.35
N PRO A 215 -16.58 -15.55 23.19
CA PRO A 215 -15.63 -14.67 22.54
C PRO A 215 -16.02 -14.39 21.08
N THR A 216 -15.73 -13.17 20.65
CA THR A 216 -15.74 -12.83 19.23
C THR A 216 -14.46 -13.29 18.57
N LEU A 217 -14.44 -13.34 17.22
CA LEU A 217 -13.21 -13.60 16.48
C LEU A 217 -12.12 -12.58 16.83
N GLY A 218 -12.45 -11.28 16.88
CA GLY A 218 -11.53 -10.22 17.28
C GLY A 218 -11.04 -10.39 18.72
N GLY A 219 -11.94 -10.74 19.64
CA GLY A 219 -11.60 -11.02 21.04
C GLY A 219 -10.61 -12.18 21.18
N LEU A 220 -10.86 -13.30 20.47
CA LEU A 220 -9.94 -14.44 20.44
C LEU A 220 -8.59 -14.07 19.82
N MET A 221 -8.59 -13.38 18.68
CA MET A 221 -7.35 -13.01 18.01
C MET A 221 -6.50 -12.02 18.83
N ALA A 222 -7.13 -11.16 19.63
CA ALA A 222 -6.42 -10.20 20.47
C ALA A 222 -6.00 -10.78 21.83
N LEU A 223 -6.90 -11.52 22.49
CA LEU A 223 -6.78 -11.90 23.91
C LEU A 223 -6.90 -13.41 24.17
N GLY A 224 -7.02 -14.23 23.11
CA GLY A 224 -7.16 -15.69 23.24
C GLY A 224 -5.86 -16.39 23.62
N THR A 225 -5.95 -17.57 24.18
CA THR A 225 -4.79 -18.44 24.46
C THR A 225 -4.31 -19.14 23.18
N PHE A 226 -5.23 -19.75 22.43
CA PHE A 226 -4.93 -20.49 21.20
C PHE A 226 -6.05 -20.34 20.16
N PRO A 227 -6.19 -19.16 19.51
CA PRO A 227 -7.23 -18.92 18.50
C PRO A 227 -7.22 -19.91 17.34
N GLN A 228 -6.07 -20.48 17.02
CA GLN A 228 -5.88 -21.40 15.90
C GLN A 228 -6.52 -22.77 16.12
N GLN A 229 -7.00 -23.08 17.32
CA GLN A 229 -7.84 -24.27 17.53
C GLN A 229 -9.19 -24.14 16.81
N PHE A 230 -9.71 -22.90 16.71
CA PHE A 230 -10.96 -22.59 16.00
C PHE A 230 -10.69 -22.20 14.54
N PHE A 231 -9.57 -21.50 14.30
CA PHE A 231 -9.17 -20.96 13.00
C PHE A 231 -7.74 -21.37 12.64
N PRO A 232 -7.51 -22.61 12.20
CA PRO A 232 -6.16 -23.17 12.04
C PRO A 232 -5.21 -22.37 11.13
N ARG A 233 -5.76 -21.55 10.22
CA ARG A 233 -4.96 -20.75 9.28
C ARG A 233 -4.84 -19.27 9.66
N LEU A 234 -5.47 -18.81 10.72
CA LEU A 234 -5.27 -17.47 11.25
C LEU A 234 -3.95 -17.38 12.04
N ASN A 235 -2.85 -17.71 11.39
CA ASN A 235 -1.50 -17.78 11.94
C ASN A 235 -0.52 -16.99 11.08
N VAL A 236 0.74 -16.92 11.49
CA VAL A 236 1.86 -16.40 10.72
C VAL A 236 2.78 -17.55 10.33
N THR A 237 3.18 -17.61 9.06
CA THR A 237 4.26 -18.51 8.62
C THR A 237 5.50 -17.68 8.35
N PHE A 238 6.62 -18.06 8.99
CA PHE A 238 7.94 -17.52 8.70
C PHE A 238 8.74 -18.51 7.87
N THR A 239 9.40 -18.03 6.82
CA THR A 239 10.29 -18.86 5.99
C THR A 239 11.52 -18.04 5.58
N ALA A 240 12.72 -18.53 5.90
CA ALA A 240 13.98 -18.00 5.42
C ALA A 240 14.48 -18.83 4.23
N PHE A 241 14.60 -18.19 3.07
CA PHE A 241 15.07 -18.80 1.83
C PHE A 241 16.59 -18.60 1.65
N PRO A 242 17.31 -19.56 1.06
CA PRO A 242 18.74 -19.44 0.83
C PRO A 242 19.11 -18.45 -0.26
N GLY A 243 18.22 -18.22 -1.24
CA GLY A 243 18.45 -17.38 -2.41
C GLY A 243 17.44 -16.25 -2.55
N VAL A 244 17.30 -15.71 -3.76
CA VAL A 244 16.38 -14.62 -4.09
C VAL A 244 15.01 -15.10 -4.55
N GLY A 245 14.85 -16.40 -4.81
CA GLY A 245 13.62 -17.05 -5.26
C GLY A 245 13.20 -18.21 -4.37
N LYS A 246 11.88 -18.52 -4.34
CA LYS A 246 11.31 -19.65 -3.58
C LYS A 246 11.78 -21.04 -4.07
N GLY A 247 12.28 -21.13 -5.30
CA GLY A 247 12.71 -22.37 -5.95
C GLY A 247 14.19 -22.71 -5.78
N GLU A 248 14.99 -21.82 -5.21
CA GLU A 248 16.41 -22.02 -5.06
C GLU A 248 16.75 -23.01 -3.95
N VAL A 249 17.72 -23.88 -4.24
CA VAL A 249 18.16 -24.97 -3.34
C VAL A 249 19.67 -24.84 -3.15
N VAL A 250 20.14 -24.86 -1.90
CA VAL A 250 21.57 -24.90 -1.59
C VAL A 250 22.14 -26.32 -1.65
N GLU A 251 23.47 -26.45 -1.67
CA GLU A 251 24.17 -27.72 -1.56
C GLU A 251 23.64 -28.57 -0.40
N GLY A 252 23.32 -29.83 -0.68
CA GLY A 252 22.67 -30.72 0.28
C GLY A 252 21.13 -30.75 0.23
N GLY A 253 20.49 -30.09 -0.77
CA GLY A 253 19.05 -30.19 -1.03
C GLY A 253 18.16 -29.37 -0.08
N ARG A 254 18.71 -28.48 0.71
CA ARG A 254 17.91 -27.63 1.63
C ARG A 254 17.17 -26.54 0.85
N ARG A 255 15.85 -26.55 0.96
CA ARG A 255 14.95 -25.52 0.39
C ARG A 255 14.79 -24.31 1.30
N PHE A 256 14.93 -24.47 2.62
CA PHE A 256 14.74 -23.43 3.62
C PHE A 256 15.92 -23.43 4.60
N LEU A 257 16.34 -22.24 5.01
CA LEU A 257 17.32 -22.07 6.10
C LEU A 257 16.63 -22.18 7.46
N ASP A 258 15.42 -21.62 7.56
CA ASP A 258 14.54 -21.71 8.73
C ASP A 258 13.08 -21.65 8.26
N ALA A 259 12.18 -22.38 8.93
CA ALA A 259 10.75 -22.35 8.64
C ALA A 259 9.96 -22.68 9.90
N GLN A 260 8.96 -21.87 10.22
CA GLN A 260 8.11 -22.12 11.38
C GLN A 260 6.69 -21.58 11.15
N THR A 261 5.72 -22.25 11.79
CA THR A 261 4.36 -21.74 11.94
C THR A 261 4.21 -21.14 13.33
N ILE A 262 3.81 -19.89 13.38
CA ILE A 262 3.68 -19.08 14.59
C ILE A 262 2.19 -18.96 14.90
N VAL A 263 1.80 -19.37 16.09
CA VAL A 263 0.41 -19.44 16.58
C VAL A 263 0.26 -18.66 17.89
N GLY A 264 -0.97 -18.43 18.32
CA GLY A 264 -1.31 -17.68 19.52
C GLY A 264 -2.11 -16.42 19.17
N PRO A 265 -2.39 -15.56 20.14
CA PRO A 265 -3.00 -14.25 19.91
C PRO A 265 -2.04 -13.31 19.16
N ILE A 266 -2.59 -12.26 18.58
CA ILE A 266 -1.83 -11.28 17.77
C ILE A 266 -0.60 -10.73 18.50
N PRO A 267 -0.65 -10.32 19.78
CA PRO A 267 0.54 -9.83 20.49
C PRO A 267 1.70 -10.84 20.48
N SER A 268 1.40 -12.10 20.76
CA SER A 268 2.39 -13.19 20.77
C SER A 268 2.90 -13.51 19.35
N MET A 269 2.00 -13.54 18.36
CA MET A 269 2.40 -13.79 16.97
C MET A 269 3.35 -12.71 16.43
N ILE A 270 3.14 -11.43 16.80
CA ILE A 270 4.04 -10.34 16.41
C ILE A 270 5.41 -10.53 17.03
N GLU A 271 5.48 -10.83 18.35
CA GLU A 271 6.74 -11.01 19.06
C GLU A 271 7.52 -12.20 18.49
N ASP A 272 6.89 -13.33 18.32
CA ASP A 272 7.52 -14.55 17.81
C ASP A 272 7.97 -14.41 16.33
N ALA A 273 7.17 -13.72 15.49
CA ALA A 273 7.55 -13.42 14.12
C ALA A 273 8.74 -12.46 14.07
N LEU A 274 8.74 -11.42 14.90
CA LEU A 274 9.86 -10.49 15.02
C LEU A 274 11.12 -11.20 15.53
N ALA A 275 11.00 -12.11 16.50
CA ALA A 275 12.09 -12.94 16.98
C ALA A 275 12.65 -13.86 15.89
N ALA A 276 11.77 -14.47 15.07
CA ALA A 276 12.18 -15.30 13.94
C ALA A 276 12.96 -14.50 12.88
N VAL A 277 12.43 -13.33 12.49
CA VAL A 277 13.13 -12.42 11.56
C VAL A 277 14.48 -12.00 12.16
N THR A 278 14.49 -11.59 13.43
CA THR A 278 15.73 -11.12 14.13
C THR A 278 16.81 -12.21 14.19
N ARG A 279 16.44 -13.45 14.49
CA ARG A 279 17.35 -14.59 14.55
C ARG A 279 18.01 -14.91 13.21
N ASN A 280 17.29 -14.67 12.12
CA ASN A 280 17.75 -14.92 10.76
C ASN A 280 18.41 -13.70 10.10
N MET A 281 18.37 -12.52 10.74
CA MET A 281 19.10 -11.33 10.29
C MET A 281 20.60 -11.52 10.50
N ARG A 282 21.37 -11.00 9.57
CA ARG A 282 22.80 -10.78 9.80
C ARG A 282 22.97 -9.45 10.54
N VAL A 283 23.81 -9.44 11.54
CA VAL A 283 24.18 -8.22 12.26
C VAL A 283 25.52 -7.74 11.70
N GLY A 284 25.51 -6.58 11.03
CA GLY A 284 26.74 -5.86 10.68
C GLY A 284 27.23 -5.05 11.86
N ALA A 285 28.50 -4.71 11.85
CA ALA A 285 29.06 -3.75 12.78
C ALA A 285 29.55 -2.53 12.01
N VAL A 286 29.13 -1.35 12.41
CA VAL A 286 29.68 -0.07 11.95
C VAL A 286 30.47 0.53 13.11
N ILE A 287 31.66 1.01 12.83
CA ILE A 287 32.47 1.76 13.80
C ILE A 287 32.08 3.23 13.64
N ASP A 288 31.39 3.76 14.65
CA ASP A 288 31.00 5.17 14.75
C ASP A 288 31.86 5.82 15.83
N GLY A 289 32.91 6.50 15.41
CA GLY A 289 33.94 7.03 16.30
C GLY A 289 34.68 5.94 17.08
N ALA A 290 34.57 5.93 18.41
CA ALA A 290 35.20 4.92 19.29
C ALA A 290 34.28 3.72 19.61
N PHE A 291 33.05 3.69 19.10
CA PHE A 291 32.04 2.69 19.46
C PHE A 291 31.64 1.82 18.26
N ARG A 292 31.54 0.51 18.54
CA ARG A 292 30.93 -0.44 17.62
C ARG A 292 29.41 -0.37 17.77
N LYS A 293 28.70 -0.03 16.67
CA LYS A 293 27.25 -0.07 16.60
C LYS A 293 26.81 -1.26 15.76
N ASP A 294 26.06 -2.16 16.36
CA ASP A 294 25.47 -3.29 15.64
C ASP A 294 24.31 -2.81 14.76
N VAL A 295 24.37 -3.15 13.48
CA VAL A 295 23.41 -2.69 12.47
C VAL A 295 22.74 -3.92 11.87
N PRO A 296 21.45 -4.17 12.20
CA PRO A 296 20.70 -5.31 11.65
C PRO A 296 20.34 -5.08 10.17
N ASP A 297 20.07 -6.16 9.45
CA ASP A 297 19.64 -6.13 8.04
C ASP A 297 18.34 -5.31 7.86
N TYR A 298 17.44 -5.31 8.85
CA TYR A 298 16.18 -4.55 8.89
C TYR A 298 15.96 -3.88 10.25
N PRO A 299 15.41 -2.65 10.32
CA PRO A 299 15.03 -2.01 11.57
C PRO A 299 13.93 -2.80 12.27
N ARG A 300 14.15 -3.22 13.51
CA ARG A 300 13.19 -4.04 14.28
C ARG A 300 11.83 -3.36 14.42
N LYS A 301 11.82 -2.03 14.61
CA LYS A 301 10.58 -1.26 14.76
C LYS A 301 9.76 -1.23 13.48
N ALA A 302 10.40 -1.07 12.31
CA ALA A 302 9.72 -1.17 11.02
C ALA A 302 9.12 -2.55 10.78
N VAL A 303 9.85 -3.63 11.11
CA VAL A 303 9.33 -5.01 10.97
C VAL A 303 8.16 -5.25 11.93
N ARG A 304 8.26 -4.82 13.20
CA ARG A 304 7.16 -4.93 14.17
C ARG A 304 5.91 -4.22 13.68
N GLU A 305 6.06 -3.00 13.20
CA GLU A 305 4.93 -2.21 12.70
C GLU A 305 4.27 -2.84 11.48
N ALA A 306 5.08 -3.36 10.54
CA ALA A 306 4.56 -4.08 9.37
C ALA A 306 3.81 -5.37 9.76
N LEU A 307 4.28 -6.11 10.77
CA LEU A 307 3.59 -7.30 11.30
C LEU A 307 2.28 -6.94 12.00
N SER A 308 2.28 -5.87 12.82
CA SER A 308 1.07 -5.36 13.48
C SER A 308 0.02 -4.96 12.45
N ASN A 309 0.40 -4.20 11.43
CA ASN A 309 -0.50 -3.80 10.34
C ASN A 309 -1.01 -5.01 9.55
N ALA A 310 -0.15 -5.98 9.24
CA ALA A 310 -0.56 -7.18 8.52
C ALA A 310 -1.61 -7.98 9.29
N LEU A 311 -1.46 -8.16 10.61
CA LEU A 311 -2.41 -8.90 11.44
C LEU A 311 -3.67 -8.11 11.75
N MET A 312 -3.58 -6.80 11.97
CA MET A 312 -4.73 -5.94 12.24
C MET A 312 -5.63 -5.75 11.01
N HIS A 313 -5.02 -5.55 9.83
CA HIS A 313 -5.75 -5.22 8.60
C HIS A 313 -5.99 -6.41 7.65
N ARG A 314 -5.63 -7.64 8.06
CA ARG A 314 -5.90 -8.82 7.23
C ARG A 314 -7.40 -8.97 6.96
N ASP A 315 -7.72 -9.67 5.89
CA ASP A 315 -9.08 -10.11 5.61
C ASP A 315 -9.45 -11.31 6.52
N TYR A 316 -10.48 -11.14 7.35
CA TYR A 316 -11.03 -12.17 8.23
C TYR A 316 -12.33 -12.79 7.68
N SER A 317 -12.70 -12.50 6.44
CA SER A 317 -13.86 -13.11 5.78
C SER A 317 -13.70 -14.62 5.64
N TYR A 318 -14.80 -15.34 5.43
CA TYR A 318 -14.83 -16.80 5.34
C TYR A 318 -13.85 -17.34 4.31
N GLU A 319 -13.74 -16.70 3.13
CA GLU A 319 -12.85 -17.14 2.07
C GLU A 319 -11.38 -16.90 2.39
N ALA A 320 -11.06 -15.85 3.15
CA ALA A 320 -9.70 -15.53 3.53
C ALA A 320 -9.20 -16.28 4.77
N ARG A 321 -10.11 -16.91 5.55
CA ARG A 321 -9.73 -17.71 6.75
C ARG A 321 -8.86 -18.91 6.43
N GLY A 322 -8.88 -19.40 5.20
CA GLY A 322 -8.00 -20.48 4.72
C GLY A 322 -6.55 -20.07 4.42
N SER A 323 -6.23 -18.78 4.48
CA SER A 323 -4.92 -18.24 4.14
C SER A 323 -4.21 -17.65 5.37
N GLN A 324 -2.90 -17.81 5.46
CA GLN A 324 -2.07 -17.26 6.54
C GLN A 324 -1.35 -15.97 6.13
N VAL A 325 -0.93 -15.17 7.11
CA VAL A 325 0.08 -14.13 6.90
C VAL A 325 1.43 -14.81 6.68
N GLN A 326 2.17 -14.42 5.64
CA GLN A 326 3.45 -15.01 5.30
C GLN A 326 4.57 -13.98 5.48
N VAL A 327 5.61 -14.36 6.18
CA VAL A 327 6.84 -13.61 6.35
C VAL A 327 7.96 -14.37 5.64
N ASN A 328 8.34 -13.92 4.46
CA ASN A 328 9.33 -14.55 3.60
C ASN A 328 10.62 -13.73 3.62
N MET A 329 11.69 -14.31 4.14
CA MET A 329 13.00 -13.68 4.19
C MET A 329 13.91 -14.30 3.13
N TYR A 330 14.27 -13.52 2.13
CA TYR A 330 15.16 -13.89 1.03
C TYR A 330 16.59 -13.38 1.28
N ALA A 331 17.51 -13.76 0.42
CA ALA A 331 18.89 -13.29 0.50
C ALA A 331 19.02 -11.76 0.34
N ASP A 332 18.10 -11.12 -0.37
CA ASP A 332 18.10 -9.71 -0.79
C ASP A 332 16.94 -8.87 -0.20
N ARG A 333 15.90 -9.48 0.36
CA ARG A 333 14.71 -8.78 0.85
C ARG A 333 13.95 -9.54 1.93
N LEU A 334 13.11 -8.80 2.67
CA LEU A 334 12.05 -9.33 3.54
C LEU A 334 10.70 -8.96 2.92
N GLU A 335 9.81 -9.91 2.80
CA GLU A 335 8.49 -9.77 2.20
C GLU A 335 7.42 -10.24 3.20
N ILE A 336 6.46 -9.38 3.50
CA ILE A 336 5.30 -9.69 4.35
C ILE A 336 4.07 -9.68 3.47
N LEU A 337 3.42 -10.85 3.31
CA LEU A 337 2.20 -11.02 2.54
C LEU A 337 1.02 -11.18 3.48
N ASN A 338 -0.02 -10.41 3.21
CA ASN A 338 -1.23 -10.36 4.00
C ASN A 338 -2.46 -10.70 3.14
N PRO A 339 -3.32 -11.65 3.53
CA PRO A 339 -4.59 -11.89 2.86
C PRO A 339 -5.51 -10.66 2.91
N GLY A 340 -6.05 -10.28 1.76
CA GLY A 340 -6.84 -9.07 1.56
C GLY A 340 -6.00 -7.87 1.11
N GLY A 341 -6.49 -7.13 0.11
CA GLY A 341 -5.89 -5.88 -0.36
C GLY A 341 -6.13 -4.72 0.60
N LEU A 342 -5.65 -3.54 0.23
CA LEU A 342 -5.97 -2.29 0.93
C LEU A 342 -7.49 -2.08 0.97
N TYR A 343 -7.98 -1.41 2.02
CA TYR A 343 -9.41 -1.27 2.28
C TYR A 343 -9.84 0.20 2.30
N GLY A 344 -11.10 0.44 1.89
CA GLY A 344 -11.71 1.76 1.91
C GLY A 344 -11.09 2.70 0.88
N ASN A 345 -10.73 3.90 1.31
CA ASN A 345 -10.15 4.93 0.45
C ASN A 345 -8.61 4.92 0.42
N VAL A 346 -7.99 3.92 1.06
CA VAL A 346 -6.53 3.78 1.06
C VAL A 346 -6.09 3.05 -0.18
N THR A 347 -5.21 3.67 -0.96
CA THR A 347 -4.55 3.10 -2.15
C THR A 347 -3.04 3.04 -1.90
N VAL A 348 -2.29 2.38 -2.79
CA VAL A 348 -0.83 2.35 -2.71
C VAL A 348 -0.25 3.77 -2.72
N ASP A 349 -0.81 4.68 -3.53
CA ASP A 349 -0.33 6.07 -3.67
C ASP A 349 -0.68 6.95 -2.47
N THR A 350 -1.76 6.63 -1.74
CA THR A 350 -2.19 7.39 -0.56
C THR A 350 -1.74 6.78 0.75
N LEU A 351 -1.08 5.62 0.69
CA LEU A 351 -0.56 4.92 1.86
C LEU A 351 0.49 5.78 2.58
N GLY A 352 0.31 6.01 3.89
CA GLY A 352 1.18 6.91 4.67
C GLY A 352 0.78 8.40 4.62
N THR A 353 -0.24 8.77 3.85
CA THR A 353 -0.72 10.17 3.84
C THR A 353 -1.49 10.47 5.13
N VAL A 354 -1.16 11.61 5.77
CA VAL A 354 -1.82 12.04 7.00
C VAL A 354 -3.34 12.20 6.81
N GLY A 355 -4.11 11.57 7.70
CA GLY A 355 -5.58 11.61 7.65
C GLY A 355 -6.21 10.54 6.74
N MET A 356 -5.41 9.77 6.01
CA MET A 356 -5.88 8.63 5.20
C MET A 356 -5.70 7.34 6.00
N SER A 357 -6.73 6.95 6.72
CA SER A 357 -6.78 5.68 7.46
C SER A 357 -8.13 5.03 7.30
N SER A 358 -8.15 3.73 7.06
CA SER A 358 -9.37 2.95 7.01
C SER A 358 -9.11 1.57 7.60
N SER A 359 -9.91 1.15 8.57
CA SER A 359 -9.80 -0.17 9.16
C SER A 359 -10.94 -1.07 8.68
N ARG A 360 -10.58 -2.22 8.08
CA ARG A 360 -11.54 -3.27 7.75
C ARG A 360 -12.11 -3.91 9.01
N ASN A 361 -11.28 -4.08 10.05
CA ASN A 361 -11.57 -4.77 11.30
C ASN A 361 -11.59 -3.76 12.45
N GLN A 362 -12.68 -2.98 12.52
CA GLN A 362 -12.78 -1.86 13.47
C GLN A 362 -12.82 -2.31 14.94
N PHE A 363 -13.47 -3.44 15.25
CA PHE A 363 -13.56 -3.97 16.61
C PHE A 363 -12.21 -4.52 17.07
N LEU A 364 -11.57 -5.35 16.25
CA LEU A 364 -10.24 -5.85 16.51
C LEU A 364 -9.22 -4.72 16.68
N SER A 365 -9.25 -3.71 15.81
CA SER A 365 -8.37 -2.55 15.90
C SER A 365 -8.53 -1.84 17.25
N ASN A 366 -9.78 -1.61 17.69
CA ASN A 366 -10.09 -0.98 18.97
C ASN A 366 -9.61 -1.81 20.17
N ILE A 367 -9.73 -3.14 20.10
CA ILE A 367 -9.20 -4.03 21.16
C ILE A 367 -7.65 -3.93 21.21
N LEU A 368 -6.98 -3.99 20.05
CA LEU A 368 -5.51 -3.99 19.98
C LEU A 368 -4.84 -2.69 20.44
N GLU A 369 -5.54 -1.53 20.38
CA GLU A 369 -5.03 -0.24 20.90
C GLU A 369 -4.70 -0.29 22.39
N THR A 370 -5.39 -1.13 23.13
CA THR A 370 -5.23 -1.23 24.59
C THR A 370 -4.76 -2.62 25.03
N THR A 371 -4.54 -3.53 24.09
CA THR A 371 -3.99 -4.85 24.36
C THR A 371 -2.49 -4.74 24.63
N PRO A 372 -1.99 -5.24 25.80
CA PRO A 372 -0.58 -5.20 26.12
C PRO A 372 0.27 -5.96 25.09
N TYR A 373 1.45 -5.42 24.82
CA TYR A 373 2.44 -6.07 23.97
C TYR A 373 3.57 -6.68 24.85
N PRO A 374 4.00 -7.92 24.61
CA PRO A 374 5.04 -8.57 25.44
C PRO A 374 6.35 -7.78 25.53
N GLY A 375 6.72 -7.06 24.47
CA GLY A 375 7.89 -6.18 24.42
C GLY A 375 7.73 -4.83 25.15
N GLY A 376 6.60 -4.62 25.83
CA GLY A 376 6.22 -3.38 26.50
C GLY A 376 5.39 -2.43 25.65
N GLY A 377 4.49 -1.68 26.28
CA GLY A 377 3.51 -0.84 25.62
C GLY A 377 2.30 -1.61 25.08
N TYR A 378 1.74 -1.16 23.97
CA TYR A 378 0.53 -1.73 23.35
C TYR A 378 0.83 -2.23 21.93
N VAL A 379 -0.06 -3.07 21.40
CA VAL A 379 0.13 -3.71 20.07
C VAL A 379 0.17 -2.66 18.98
N VAL A 380 -0.77 -1.72 18.97
CA VAL A 380 -0.89 -0.65 17.98
C VAL A 380 -1.20 0.69 18.65
N GLU A 381 -0.87 1.79 17.96
CA GLU A 381 -1.26 3.13 18.39
C GLU A 381 -2.52 3.65 17.68
N ASN A 382 -2.92 3.01 16.57
CA ASN A 382 -4.08 3.29 15.71
C ASN A 382 -4.31 4.79 15.39
N ARG A 383 -3.24 5.51 15.09
CA ARG A 383 -3.28 6.94 14.73
C ARG A 383 -3.13 7.17 13.23
N GLY A 384 -3.18 6.11 12.41
CA GLY A 384 -2.94 6.18 10.97
C GLY A 384 -1.49 6.50 10.59
N THR A 385 -0.54 6.39 11.53
CA THR A 385 0.88 6.74 11.33
C THR A 385 1.78 5.54 11.12
N GLY A 386 1.25 4.31 11.19
CA GLY A 386 2.06 3.09 11.16
C GLY A 386 2.96 2.97 9.93
N TYR A 387 2.43 3.27 8.75
CA TYR A 387 3.24 3.24 7.53
C TYR A 387 4.32 4.33 7.51
N MET A 388 4.03 5.54 8.00
CA MET A 388 5.01 6.60 8.16
C MET A 388 6.16 6.19 9.09
N VAL A 389 5.84 5.51 10.20
CA VAL A 389 6.86 4.97 11.11
C VAL A 389 7.77 3.96 10.40
N ILE A 390 7.21 3.12 9.52
CA ILE A 390 8.01 2.19 8.70
C ILE A 390 8.97 2.97 7.80
N GLU A 391 8.49 3.98 7.08
CA GLU A 391 9.31 4.82 6.19
C GLU A 391 10.42 5.56 6.96
N GLU A 392 10.08 6.19 8.08
CA GLU A 392 11.04 6.90 8.94
C GLU A 392 12.13 5.98 9.48
N GLU A 393 11.78 4.78 9.93
CA GLU A 393 12.73 3.79 10.44
C GLU A 393 13.65 3.25 9.34
N LEU A 394 13.13 3.00 8.13
CA LEU A 394 13.93 2.60 6.98
C LEU A 394 14.86 3.74 6.52
N GLN A 395 14.35 4.96 6.42
CA GLN A 395 15.14 6.14 6.08
C GLN A 395 16.25 6.41 7.10
N SER A 396 15.92 6.34 8.40
CA SER A 396 16.91 6.50 9.48
C SER A 396 17.99 5.41 9.45
N ALA A 397 17.62 4.26 8.92
CA ALA A 397 18.52 3.13 8.70
C ALA A 397 19.30 3.22 7.38
N LEU A 398 19.16 4.29 6.59
CA LEU A 398 19.72 4.48 5.26
C LEU A 398 19.36 3.32 4.31
N MET A 399 18.11 2.88 4.36
CA MET A 399 17.53 1.87 3.48
C MET A 399 16.58 2.53 2.49
N GLY A 400 16.31 1.85 1.37
CA GLY A 400 15.29 2.29 0.42
C GLY A 400 13.89 2.29 1.03
N PRO A 401 12.94 3.02 0.42
CA PRO A 401 11.56 3.04 0.88
C PRO A 401 10.94 1.64 0.82
N PRO A 402 9.91 1.37 1.64
CA PRO A 402 9.17 0.12 1.57
C PRO A 402 8.45 0.04 0.22
N ARG A 403 8.31 -1.15 -0.35
CA ARG A 403 7.62 -1.37 -1.61
C ARG A 403 6.28 -2.07 -1.35
N PRO A 404 5.17 -1.33 -1.28
CA PRO A 404 3.84 -1.90 -1.17
C PRO A 404 3.35 -2.40 -2.53
N MET A 405 2.59 -3.48 -2.52
CA MET A 405 1.81 -3.98 -3.66
C MET A 405 0.44 -4.44 -3.13
N SER A 406 -0.62 -3.99 -3.78
CA SER A 406 -2.00 -4.34 -3.41
C SER A 406 -2.75 -4.89 -4.60
N THR A 407 -3.47 -5.99 -4.37
CA THR A 407 -4.49 -6.54 -5.26
C THR A 407 -5.80 -6.64 -4.49
N LEU A 408 -6.87 -7.13 -5.13
CA LEU A 408 -8.13 -7.39 -4.42
C LEU A 408 -8.01 -8.48 -3.34
N THR A 409 -7.06 -9.40 -3.49
CA THR A 409 -6.97 -10.62 -2.69
C THR A 409 -5.79 -10.67 -1.74
N PHE A 410 -4.79 -9.83 -1.94
CA PHE A 410 -3.64 -9.75 -1.03
C PHE A 410 -2.98 -8.37 -1.06
N PHE A 411 -2.31 -8.07 0.03
CA PHE A 411 -1.36 -6.97 0.15
C PHE A 411 0.02 -7.53 0.48
N SER A 412 1.07 -6.98 -0.11
CA SER A 412 2.43 -7.29 0.26
C SER A 412 3.25 -6.03 0.52
N LEU A 413 4.12 -6.12 1.51
CA LEU A 413 5.08 -5.08 1.84
C LEU A 413 6.49 -5.68 1.79
N THR A 414 7.35 -5.11 0.96
CA THR A 414 8.71 -5.60 0.75
C THR A 414 9.72 -4.58 1.25
N PHE A 415 10.67 -5.03 2.06
CA PHE A 415 11.85 -4.28 2.49
C PHE A 415 13.07 -4.84 1.78
N ASP A 416 13.75 -4.04 1.00
CA ASP A 416 15.05 -4.43 0.45
C ASP A 416 16.07 -4.57 1.58
N LYS A 417 16.91 -5.60 1.50
CA LYS A 417 17.92 -5.83 2.50
C LYS A 417 18.94 -4.70 2.50
N ARG A 418 19.34 -4.25 3.70
CA ARG A 418 20.39 -3.25 3.83
C ARG A 418 21.65 -3.71 3.06
N ARG A 419 22.05 -2.92 2.07
CA ARG A 419 23.28 -3.16 1.34
C ARG A 419 24.46 -2.87 2.26
N ARG A 420 25.27 -3.86 2.56
CA ARG A 420 26.57 -3.64 3.18
C ARG A 420 27.47 -3.11 2.07
N SER A 421 27.85 -1.84 2.15
CA SER A 421 28.77 -1.30 1.16
C SER A 421 30.08 -2.07 1.23
N ALA A 422 30.49 -2.63 0.11
CA ALA A 422 31.84 -3.11 -0.08
C ALA A 422 32.84 -1.95 -0.17
N SER A 423 32.38 -0.70 -0.21
CA SER A 423 33.20 0.51 -0.18
C SER A 423 32.46 1.71 0.38
N GLU A 424 33.17 2.58 1.10
CA GLU A 424 32.70 3.92 1.51
C GLU A 424 32.14 4.76 0.34
N LYS A 425 32.47 4.40 -0.91
CA LYS A 425 32.00 5.06 -2.13
C LYS A 425 30.49 4.87 -2.36
N ASP A 426 29.92 3.67 -2.09
CA ASP A 426 28.51 3.40 -2.37
C ASP A 426 27.58 4.03 -1.32
N GLN A 427 28.01 4.07 -0.05
CA GLN A 427 27.25 4.80 0.99
C GLN A 427 27.24 6.32 0.73
N ARG A 428 28.34 6.88 0.23
CA ARG A 428 28.40 8.29 -0.16
C ARG A 428 27.51 8.61 -1.37
N ASN A 429 27.31 7.66 -2.29
CA ASN A 429 26.46 7.89 -3.45
C ASN A 429 24.97 7.87 -3.09
N TRP A 430 24.51 6.96 -2.24
CA TRP A 430 23.10 6.88 -1.82
C TRP A 430 22.66 8.05 -0.92
N SER A 431 23.46 8.41 0.07
CA SER A 431 23.20 9.62 0.87
C SER A 431 23.27 10.89 0.00
N ARG A 432 24.03 10.84 -1.08
CA ARG A 432 24.17 11.93 -2.04
C ARG A 432 22.91 12.07 -2.91
N GLU A 433 22.35 10.98 -3.44
CA GLU A 433 21.15 11.01 -4.26
C GLU A 433 19.92 11.50 -3.46
N LEU A 434 19.73 11.04 -2.24
CA LEU A 434 18.67 11.53 -1.36
C LEU A 434 18.78 13.03 -1.06
N VAL A 435 20.00 13.52 -0.83
CA VAL A 435 20.24 14.95 -0.63
C VAL A 435 20.02 15.73 -1.94
N ASP A 436 20.49 15.19 -3.07
CA ASP A 436 20.30 15.78 -4.40
C ASP A 436 18.80 15.91 -4.72
N ASP A 437 17.99 14.88 -4.45
CA ASP A 437 16.52 14.89 -4.62
C ASP A 437 15.84 15.91 -3.71
N ALA A 438 16.20 15.96 -2.43
CA ALA A 438 15.65 16.94 -1.49
C ALA A 438 15.99 18.39 -1.91
N LEU A 439 17.22 18.63 -2.40
CA LEU A 439 17.62 19.94 -2.93
C LEU A 439 16.81 20.30 -4.19
N CYS A 440 16.60 19.34 -5.09
CA CYS A 440 15.78 19.53 -6.28
C CYS A 440 14.32 19.84 -5.91
N GLN A 441 13.76 19.21 -4.89
CA GLN A 441 12.42 19.50 -4.41
C GLN A 441 12.29 20.94 -3.88
N VAL A 442 13.23 21.38 -3.04
CA VAL A 442 13.24 22.78 -2.55
C VAL A 442 13.37 23.78 -3.71
N LEU A 443 14.15 23.44 -4.73
CA LEU A 443 14.29 24.30 -5.93
C LEU A 443 13.03 24.32 -6.79
N ARG A 444 12.24 23.23 -6.85
CA ARG A 444 10.91 23.21 -7.51
C ARG A 444 9.92 24.12 -6.78
N GLU A 445 9.86 24.01 -5.46
CA GLU A 445 8.91 24.78 -4.64
C GLU A 445 9.20 26.28 -4.65
N ARG A 446 10.47 26.67 -4.70
CA ARG A 446 10.91 28.08 -4.59
C ARG A 446 11.33 28.73 -5.91
N ASN A 447 11.29 27.99 -7.01
CA ASN A 447 11.82 28.36 -8.33
C ASN A 447 13.32 28.73 -8.36
N SER A 448 13.89 29.22 -7.27
CA SER A 448 15.34 29.44 -7.09
C SER A 448 15.68 29.59 -5.61
N ALA A 449 16.87 29.15 -5.20
CA ALA A 449 17.39 29.30 -3.85
C ALA A 449 18.89 29.56 -3.81
N SER A 450 19.35 30.30 -2.81
CA SER A 450 20.79 30.46 -2.52
C SER A 450 21.35 29.26 -1.78
N ALA A 451 22.66 29.07 -1.80
CA ALA A 451 23.30 27.99 -1.02
C ALA A 451 23.05 28.10 0.50
N LYS A 452 22.76 29.31 1.00
CA LYS A 452 22.38 29.53 2.40
C LYS A 452 20.97 28.99 2.68
N GLU A 453 20.00 29.33 1.85
CA GLU A 453 18.61 28.87 1.98
C GLU A 453 18.50 27.35 1.85
N LEU A 454 19.28 26.76 0.94
CA LEU A 454 19.37 25.30 0.77
C LEU A 454 20.02 24.62 1.98
N ALA A 455 21.03 25.25 2.59
CA ALA A 455 21.65 24.75 3.84
C ALA A 455 20.68 24.80 5.01
N GLU A 456 19.90 25.87 5.15
CA GLU A 456 18.90 26.04 6.20
C GLU A 456 17.74 25.05 6.05
N SER A 457 17.30 24.76 4.81
CA SER A 457 16.20 23.81 4.56
C SER A 457 16.61 22.35 4.70
N SER A 458 17.87 22.00 4.41
CA SER A 458 18.37 20.62 4.44
C SER A 458 19.10 20.24 5.73
N GLY A 459 19.38 21.21 6.61
CA GLY A 459 20.20 21.00 7.82
C GLY A 459 21.68 20.71 7.55
N LEU A 460 22.15 20.85 6.30
CA LEU A 460 23.54 20.58 5.92
C LEU A 460 24.41 21.84 5.99
N SER A 461 25.73 21.62 6.13
CA SER A 461 26.67 22.74 6.06
C SER A 461 26.75 23.35 4.65
N ARG A 462 27.07 24.65 4.55
CA ARG A 462 27.23 25.33 3.25
C ARG A 462 28.29 24.67 2.35
N SER A 463 29.35 24.09 2.92
CA SER A 463 30.37 23.38 2.16
C SER A 463 29.83 22.06 1.56
N ALA A 464 28.98 21.33 2.30
CA ALA A 464 28.29 20.15 1.81
C ALA A 464 27.35 20.50 0.66
N ILE A 465 26.49 21.52 0.84
CA ILE A 465 25.59 22.04 -0.22
C ILE A 465 26.37 22.46 -1.45
N GLY A 466 27.52 23.16 -1.30
CA GLY A 466 28.36 23.54 -2.42
C GLY A 466 28.88 22.33 -3.24
N ASN A 467 29.19 21.20 -2.59
CA ASN A 467 29.59 19.97 -3.27
C ASN A 467 28.42 19.32 -4.03
N HIS A 468 27.23 19.28 -3.44
CA HIS A 468 26.03 18.75 -4.11
C HIS A 468 25.64 19.61 -5.31
N LEU A 469 25.59 20.93 -5.16
CA LEU A 469 25.29 21.87 -6.24
C LEU A 469 26.27 21.73 -7.41
N ARG A 470 27.58 21.57 -7.13
CA ARG A 470 28.57 21.37 -8.19
C ARG A 470 28.29 20.13 -9.03
N ILE A 471 27.89 19.04 -8.40
CA ILE A 471 27.57 17.78 -9.09
C ILE A 471 26.27 17.90 -9.87
N LEU A 472 25.23 18.51 -9.29
CA LEU A 472 23.95 18.75 -9.97
C LEU A 472 24.14 19.67 -11.19
N ILE A 473 25.06 20.64 -11.12
CA ILE A 473 25.44 21.49 -12.26
C ILE A 473 26.20 20.67 -13.31
N GLU A 474 27.16 19.85 -12.91
CA GLU A 474 27.91 18.94 -13.82
C GLU A 474 26.99 17.94 -14.53
N ARG A 475 25.90 17.52 -13.88
CA ARG A 475 24.86 16.63 -14.45
C ARG A 475 23.81 17.38 -15.29
N GLY A 476 23.84 18.71 -15.33
CA GLY A 476 22.88 19.51 -16.07
C GLY A 476 21.48 19.57 -15.45
N VAL A 477 21.32 19.21 -14.16
CA VAL A 477 20.04 19.23 -13.44
C VAL A 477 19.75 20.60 -12.83
N VAL A 478 20.80 21.30 -12.38
CA VAL A 478 20.72 22.63 -11.74
C VAL A 478 21.64 23.60 -12.47
N GLU A 479 21.22 24.84 -12.58
CA GLU A 479 22.05 25.89 -13.13
C GLU A 479 22.17 27.11 -12.18
N PRO A 480 23.33 27.79 -12.18
CA PRO A 480 23.50 29.03 -11.45
C PRO A 480 22.80 30.18 -12.18
N THR A 481 22.21 31.13 -11.44
CA THR A 481 21.50 32.28 -12.00
C THR A 481 22.41 33.48 -12.27
N GLU A 482 23.63 33.47 -11.71
CA GLU A 482 24.59 34.59 -11.77
C GLU A 482 26.00 34.07 -12.15
N PRO A 483 26.90 34.95 -12.65
CA PRO A 483 28.28 34.56 -12.91
C PRO A 483 29.01 34.02 -11.67
N PRO A 484 30.05 33.19 -11.86
CA PRO A 484 30.81 32.63 -10.76
C PRO A 484 31.31 33.68 -9.76
N ARG A 485 31.18 33.40 -8.46
CA ARG A 485 31.56 34.24 -7.33
C ARG A 485 30.67 35.49 -7.09
N SER A 486 29.49 35.58 -7.72
CA SER A 486 28.53 36.64 -7.41
C SER A 486 28.02 36.51 -5.97
N PRO A 487 27.98 37.59 -5.17
CA PRO A 487 27.37 37.59 -3.84
C PRO A 487 25.84 37.36 -3.87
N ARG A 488 25.21 37.50 -5.03
CA ARG A 488 23.78 37.27 -5.28
C ARG A 488 23.48 35.93 -5.90
N GLN A 489 24.46 34.99 -5.91
CA GLN A 489 24.30 33.70 -6.52
C GLN A 489 23.11 32.93 -5.98
N ARG A 490 22.22 32.53 -6.88
CA ARG A 490 21.12 31.56 -6.65
C ARG A 490 21.26 30.38 -7.64
N TYR A 491 20.48 29.35 -7.40
CA TYR A 491 20.47 28.14 -8.21
C TYR A 491 19.01 27.82 -8.55
N ARG A 492 18.78 27.29 -9.76
CA ARG A 492 17.48 26.85 -10.22
C ARG A 492 17.57 25.53 -10.98
N LEU A 493 16.47 24.82 -11.13
CA LEU A 493 16.42 23.65 -11.99
C LEU A 493 16.49 24.07 -13.45
N VAL A 494 17.18 23.29 -14.26
CA VAL A 494 17.22 23.45 -15.72
C VAL A 494 15.84 23.09 -16.28
N GLU A 495 15.30 23.86 -17.22
CA GLU A 495 13.91 23.71 -17.71
C GLU A 495 13.56 22.33 -18.31
N ASN A 496 14.54 21.55 -18.72
CA ASN A 496 14.36 20.18 -19.19
C ASN A 496 14.43 19.11 -18.08
N ALA A 497 14.57 19.50 -16.82
CA ALA A 497 14.61 18.62 -15.64
C ALA A 497 13.39 18.79 -14.71
N LYS A 498 12.34 19.43 -15.24
CA LYS A 498 11.06 19.61 -14.52
C LYS A 498 10.11 18.44 -14.74
#